data_cac6d3e15f1154169a7472c65d038e47
#
_entry.id   cac6d3e15f1154169a7472c65d038e47
#
_cell.length_a   1.000
_cell.length_b   1.000
_cell.length_c   1.000
_cell.angle_alpha   90.00
_cell.angle_beta   90.00
_cell.angle_gamma   90.00
#
_symmetry.space_group_name_H-M   'P 1'
#
loop_
_entity.id
_entity.type
_entity.pdbx_description
1 polymer ?
#
loop_
_entity_poly.entity_id
_entity_poly.type
_entity_poly.pdbx_seq_one_letter_code
_entity_poly.pdbx_strand_id
1 'polypeptide(L)'
;MKLEHNFSNQAIDAFIKISALAVLVLWCFSILKPFLLLMIWGGIIATAIYPIVAFCSKKTRVSESKVSIILTIIGVLLLLIPLVALSTGIYTSGTELFLGYQDGTIAIPKPKASMQEWPIIGNEAYSFMSLASSNLESLLFKYSAEVKVVASKAASIVGSLGGGFIQFIISTIIAGVFMANAAKCERAFILVSNRLTGAHGEELTKLSKTTIRSVVQGVIGVAVIQTMMAGLGMAVIGIPAPALGLWIFLVLVFAIIQLPPILVLLPIIFYVFSVDTTTSGVLFAVWCVLVSSSDAVLKPILLSRGSHIPMIVILLGALGGMAMSGIVGLFVGAVVLSLTYQLFTVWLNNEAEESSDSINN
;
A
#
# COMPACT_ATOMS: atom_id res chain seq x y z
N MET A 1 62.95 3.04 17.81
CA MET A 1 62.20 2.45 18.95
C MET A 1 61.14 3.38 19.53
N LYS A 2 61.34 4.68 19.83
CA LYS A 2 60.29 5.60 20.30
C LYS A 2 59.23 5.98 19.24
N LEU A 3 59.54 5.99 17.98
CA LEU A 3 58.64 6.35 16.87
C LEU A 3 57.62 5.22 16.58
N GLU A 4 58.06 3.96 16.64
CA GLU A 4 57.19 2.79 16.42
C GLU A 4 56.15 2.60 17.54
N HIS A 5 56.54 2.93 18.80
CA HIS A 5 55.59 2.84 19.92
C HIS A 5 54.48 3.90 19.87
N ASN A 6 54.79 5.10 19.33
CA ASN A 6 53.82 6.16 19.13
C ASN A 6 52.84 5.82 17.98
N PHE A 7 53.33 5.19 16.90
CA PHE A 7 52.49 4.77 15.80
C PHE A 7 51.52 3.65 16.21
N SER A 8 51.99 2.66 16.98
CA SER A 8 51.18 1.57 17.48
C SER A 8 50.06 2.10 18.42
N ASN A 9 50.37 3.02 19.31
CA ASN A 9 49.36 3.61 20.22
C ASN A 9 48.36 4.47 19.48
N GLN A 10 48.79 5.25 18.48
CA GLN A 10 47.87 6.04 17.62
C GLN A 10 46.96 5.14 16.78
N ALA A 11 47.48 4.02 16.27
CA ALA A 11 46.68 3.05 15.52
C ALA A 11 45.63 2.35 16.40
N ILE A 12 46.01 1.99 17.63
CA ILE A 12 45.08 1.41 18.62
C ILE A 12 43.99 2.42 18.99
N ASP A 13 44.36 3.67 19.27
CA ASP A 13 43.41 4.74 19.60
C ASP A 13 42.45 5.03 18.45
N ALA A 14 42.96 5.06 17.19
CA ALA A 14 42.13 5.22 16.02
C ALA A 14 41.16 4.03 15.86
N PHE A 15 41.64 2.79 16.03
CA PHE A 15 40.84 1.60 15.99
C PHE A 15 39.72 1.60 17.03
N ILE A 16 40.04 1.96 18.29
CA ILE A 16 39.02 2.05 19.36
C ILE A 16 37.97 3.11 19.03
N LYS A 17 38.39 4.29 18.56
CA LYS A 17 37.45 5.38 18.19
C LYS A 17 36.54 4.98 17.02
N ILE A 18 37.12 4.37 16.00
CA ILE A 18 36.35 3.88 14.80
C ILE A 18 35.40 2.76 15.22
N SER A 19 35.87 1.81 16.04
CA SER A 19 35.02 0.71 16.53
C SER A 19 33.89 1.21 17.42
N ALA A 20 34.16 2.14 18.33
CA ALA A 20 33.14 2.75 19.17
C ALA A 20 32.09 3.51 18.33
N LEU A 21 32.55 4.28 17.33
CA LEU A 21 31.67 4.98 16.40
C LEU A 21 30.83 3.99 15.58
N ALA A 22 31.45 2.92 15.08
CA ALA A 22 30.76 1.87 14.32
C ALA A 22 29.68 1.17 15.15
N VAL A 23 29.98 0.80 16.38
CA VAL A 23 29.00 0.21 17.31
C VAL A 23 27.84 1.16 17.56
N LEU A 24 28.12 2.44 17.81
CA LEU A 24 27.09 3.46 18.04
C LEU A 24 26.20 3.65 16.81
N VAL A 25 26.78 3.71 15.60
CA VAL A 25 26.05 3.82 14.33
C VAL A 25 25.19 2.58 14.08
N LEU A 26 25.74 1.37 14.30
CA LEU A 26 24.99 0.12 14.17
C LEU A 26 23.82 0.06 15.17
N TRP A 27 24.02 0.54 16.37
CA TRP A 27 22.97 0.58 17.38
C TRP A 27 21.87 1.58 17.03
N CYS A 28 22.23 2.79 16.61
CA CYS A 28 21.28 3.77 16.06
C CYS A 28 20.51 3.21 14.86
N PHE A 29 21.20 2.54 13.94
CA PHE A 29 20.55 1.90 12.81
C PHE A 29 19.55 0.81 13.23
N SER A 30 19.92 -0.03 14.22
CA SER A 30 19.02 -1.04 14.77
C SER A 30 17.75 -0.45 15.37
N ILE A 31 17.88 0.69 16.08
CA ILE A 31 16.74 1.42 16.66
C ILE A 31 15.86 2.03 15.55
N LEU A 32 16.48 2.58 14.51
CA LEU A 32 15.74 3.23 13.40
C LEU A 32 15.13 2.23 12.42
N LYS A 33 15.71 1.03 12.31
CA LYS A 33 15.29 0.00 11.33
C LYS A 33 13.77 -0.21 11.23
N PRO A 34 12.99 -0.37 12.33
CA PRO A 34 11.53 -0.54 12.24
C PRO A 34 10.80 0.71 11.73
N PHE A 35 11.39 1.89 11.87
CA PHE A 35 10.81 3.15 11.45
C PHE A 35 11.21 3.57 10.04
N LEU A 36 12.28 3.01 9.48
CA LEU A 36 12.80 3.40 8.16
C LEU A 36 11.75 3.27 7.07
N LEU A 37 11.03 2.14 7.03
CA LEU A 37 9.97 1.92 6.06
C LEU A 37 8.87 2.97 6.17
N LEU A 38 8.44 3.29 7.40
CA LEU A 38 7.41 4.29 7.69
C LEU A 38 7.88 5.71 7.32
N MET A 39 9.16 6.03 7.56
CA MET A 39 9.76 7.31 7.20
C MET A 39 9.87 7.47 5.68
N ILE A 40 10.33 6.43 4.97
CA ILE A 40 10.41 6.44 3.50
C ILE A 40 9.01 6.62 2.92
N TRP A 41 8.03 5.86 3.42
CA TRP A 41 6.64 5.97 2.98
C TRP A 41 6.06 7.34 3.27
N GLY A 42 6.31 7.87 4.48
CA GLY A 42 5.94 9.24 4.84
C GLY A 42 6.58 10.29 3.95
N GLY A 43 7.85 10.13 3.58
CA GLY A 43 8.56 11.01 2.64
C GLY A 43 7.97 10.98 1.22
N ILE A 44 7.58 9.79 0.75
CA ILE A 44 6.90 9.60 -0.53
C ILE A 44 5.54 10.30 -0.53
N ILE A 45 4.71 10.08 0.49
CA ILE A 45 3.40 10.74 0.65
C ILE A 45 3.59 12.26 0.72
N ALA A 46 4.54 12.73 1.54
CA ALA A 46 4.83 14.16 1.67
C ALA A 46 5.19 14.80 0.33
N THR A 47 6.12 14.19 -0.42
CA THR A 47 6.57 14.68 -1.73
C THR A 47 5.43 14.74 -2.75
N ALA A 48 4.52 13.77 -2.70
CA ALA A 48 3.37 13.69 -3.60
C ALA A 48 2.27 14.70 -3.27
N ILE A 49 1.98 14.90 -1.98
CA ILE A 49 0.89 15.77 -1.51
C ILE A 49 1.33 17.24 -1.38
N TYR A 50 2.63 17.51 -1.22
CA TYR A 50 3.14 18.88 -1.02
C TYR A 50 2.67 19.90 -2.07
N PRO A 51 2.54 19.61 -3.38
CA PRO A 51 1.96 20.57 -4.34
C PRO A 51 0.56 21.05 -3.96
N ILE A 52 -0.26 20.17 -3.36
CA ILE A 52 -1.60 20.50 -2.87
C ILE A 52 -1.49 21.45 -1.67
N VAL A 53 -0.55 21.17 -0.74
CA VAL A 53 -0.26 22.06 0.40
C VAL A 53 0.13 23.46 -0.10
N ALA A 54 1.07 23.55 -1.04
CA ALA A 54 1.53 24.80 -1.60
C ALA A 54 0.41 25.58 -2.32
N PHE A 55 -0.43 24.87 -3.07
CA PHE A 55 -1.58 25.46 -3.76
C PHE A 55 -2.61 26.01 -2.76
N CYS A 56 -2.98 25.19 -1.75
CA CYS A 56 -3.93 25.60 -0.71
C CYS A 56 -3.39 26.77 0.12
N SER A 57 -2.12 26.72 0.51
CA SER A 57 -1.46 27.81 1.26
C SER A 57 -1.52 29.14 0.50
N LYS A 58 -1.18 29.14 -0.79
CA LYS A 58 -1.26 30.33 -1.64
C LYS A 58 -2.69 30.86 -1.77
N LYS A 59 -3.68 29.97 -1.94
CA LYS A 59 -5.08 30.35 -2.13
C LYS A 59 -5.73 30.86 -0.84
N THR A 60 -5.43 30.26 0.29
CA THR A 60 -6.04 30.59 1.59
C THR A 60 -5.24 31.62 2.40
N ARG A 61 -4.02 31.95 1.97
CA ARG A 61 -3.05 32.78 2.70
C ARG A 61 -2.69 32.26 4.10
N VAL A 62 -2.88 30.96 4.32
CA VAL A 62 -2.51 30.27 5.55
C VAL A 62 -1.10 29.69 5.38
N SER A 63 -0.30 29.67 6.45
CA SER A 63 1.06 29.09 6.39
C SER A 63 1.04 27.62 5.97
N GLU A 64 2.03 27.21 5.18
CA GLU A 64 2.17 25.83 4.70
C GLU A 64 2.14 24.79 5.82
N SER A 65 2.74 25.12 6.98
CA SER A 65 2.75 24.25 8.15
C SER A 65 1.33 23.98 8.68
N LYS A 66 0.47 25.01 8.77
CA LYS A 66 -0.92 24.84 9.21
C LYS A 66 -1.74 24.05 8.19
N VAL A 67 -1.56 24.33 6.89
CA VAL A 67 -2.23 23.58 5.81
C VAL A 67 -1.79 22.11 5.83
N SER A 68 -0.50 21.84 6.06
CA SER A 68 0.03 20.47 6.19
C SER A 68 -0.63 19.71 7.34
N ILE A 69 -0.77 20.34 8.50
CA ILE A 69 -1.43 19.73 9.67
C ILE A 69 -2.90 19.39 9.34
N ILE A 70 -3.63 20.34 8.75
CA ILE A 70 -5.04 20.14 8.39
C ILE A 70 -5.18 18.97 7.40
N LEU A 71 -4.36 18.96 6.33
CA LEU A 71 -4.39 17.87 5.35
C LEU A 71 -3.99 16.53 5.96
N THR A 72 -3.07 16.52 6.91
CA THR A 72 -2.70 15.30 7.64
C THR A 72 -3.87 14.78 8.47
N ILE A 73 -4.55 15.65 9.20
CA ILE A 73 -5.74 15.27 10.00
C ILE A 73 -6.82 14.72 9.09
N ILE A 74 -7.10 15.38 7.96
CA ILE A 74 -8.07 14.89 6.96
C ILE A 74 -7.65 13.52 6.43
N GLY A 75 -6.38 13.33 6.07
CA GLY A 75 -5.86 12.07 5.59
C GLY A 75 -5.99 10.93 6.63
N VAL A 76 -5.66 11.21 7.89
CA VAL A 76 -5.80 10.24 8.99
C VAL A 76 -7.27 9.91 9.23
N LEU A 77 -8.16 10.89 9.25
CA LEU A 77 -9.60 10.65 9.42
C LEU A 77 -10.17 9.82 8.27
N LEU A 78 -9.77 10.12 7.03
CA LEU A 78 -10.18 9.37 5.85
C LEU A 78 -9.75 7.89 5.93
N LEU A 79 -8.62 7.59 6.56
CA LEU A 79 -8.14 6.23 6.79
C LEU A 79 -8.81 5.56 8.00
N LEU A 80 -9.13 6.32 9.04
CA LEU A 80 -9.78 5.80 10.24
C LEU A 80 -11.24 5.39 9.99
N ILE A 81 -11.97 6.13 9.14
CA ILE A 81 -13.38 5.83 8.85
C ILE A 81 -13.57 4.39 8.35
N PRO A 82 -12.90 3.92 7.26
CA PRO A 82 -13.03 2.55 6.79
C PRO A 82 -12.52 1.52 7.80
N LEU A 83 -11.46 1.84 8.54
CA LEU A 83 -10.91 0.94 9.56
C LEU A 83 -11.93 0.69 10.68
N VAL A 84 -12.56 1.75 11.19
CA VAL A 84 -13.60 1.64 12.23
C VAL A 84 -14.82 0.92 11.69
N ALA A 85 -15.28 1.27 10.48
CA ALA A 85 -16.42 0.62 9.84
C ALA A 85 -16.21 -0.89 9.65
N LEU A 86 -15.02 -1.31 9.20
CA LEU A 86 -14.67 -2.72 9.07
C LEU A 86 -14.58 -3.41 10.43
N SER A 87 -13.95 -2.77 11.42
CA SER A 87 -13.78 -3.34 12.77
C SER A 87 -15.13 -3.52 13.47
N THR A 88 -16.01 -2.54 13.38
CA THR A 88 -17.37 -2.65 13.96
C THR A 88 -18.20 -3.68 13.21
N GLY A 89 -18.12 -3.74 11.87
CA GLY A 89 -18.81 -4.75 11.08
C GLY A 89 -18.38 -6.17 11.43
N ILE A 90 -17.08 -6.42 11.56
CA ILE A 90 -16.53 -7.73 11.96
C ILE A 90 -16.97 -8.08 13.39
N TYR A 91 -16.90 -7.11 14.31
CA TYR A 91 -17.30 -7.34 15.70
C TYR A 91 -18.80 -7.65 15.85
N THR A 92 -19.67 -6.84 15.24
CA THR A 92 -21.13 -7.04 15.32
C THR A 92 -21.54 -8.35 14.65
N SER A 93 -21.08 -8.61 13.42
CA SER A 93 -21.38 -9.86 12.73
C SER A 93 -20.81 -11.08 13.46
N GLY A 94 -19.63 -10.95 14.04
CA GLY A 94 -19.01 -12.02 14.84
C GLY A 94 -19.79 -12.31 16.12
N THR A 95 -20.25 -11.29 16.82
CA THR A 95 -21.07 -11.45 18.05
C THR A 95 -22.46 -11.98 17.73
N GLU A 96 -23.11 -11.52 16.67
CA GLU A 96 -24.40 -12.03 16.21
C GLU A 96 -24.30 -13.51 15.81
N LEU A 97 -23.27 -13.92 15.10
CA LEU A 97 -23.01 -15.30 14.77
C LEU A 97 -22.75 -16.15 16.02
N PHE A 98 -21.96 -15.65 16.96
CA PHE A 98 -21.66 -16.36 18.20
C PHE A 98 -22.88 -16.54 19.10
N LEU A 99 -23.68 -15.49 19.31
CA LEU A 99 -24.92 -15.54 20.09
C LEU A 99 -25.95 -16.41 19.39
N GLY A 100 -26.15 -16.24 18.09
CA GLY A 100 -27.05 -17.08 17.31
C GLY A 100 -26.66 -18.56 17.32
N TYR A 101 -25.36 -18.88 17.43
CA TYR A 101 -24.90 -20.26 17.62
C TYR A 101 -25.28 -20.80 19.01
N GLN A 102 -25.06 -20.01 20.09
CA GLN A 102 -25.42 -20.39 21.45
C GLN A 102 -26.93 -20.57 21.63
N ASP A 103 -27.73 -19.70 21.01
CA ASP A 103 -29.18 -19.71 21.13
C ASP A 103 -29.87 -20.69 20.13
N GLY A 104 -29.08 -21.36 19.28
CA GLY A 104 -29.61 -22.24 18.24
C GLY A 104 -30.48 -21.51 17.19
N THR A 105 -30.33 -20.20 17.10
CA THR A 105 -31.17 -19.32 16.24
C THR A 105 -30.49 -19.02 14.90
N ILE A 106 -29.30 -19.57 14.62
CA ILE A 106 -28.67 -19.39 13.31
C ILE A 106 -29.53 -20.05 12.25
N ALA A 107 -30.40 -19.27 11.63
CA ALA A 107 -31.11 -19.71 10.43
C ALA A 107 -30.25 -19.47 9.20
N ILE A 108 -29.50 -20.48 8.78
CA ILE A 108 -28.86 -20.43 7.47
C ILE A 108 -29.95 -20.57 6.42
N PRO A 109 -30.11 -19.62 5.49
CA PRO A 109 -31.13 -19.70 4.45
C PRO A 109 -30.97 -20.99 3.66
N LYS A 110 -32.11 -21.67 3.39
CA LYS A 110 -32.09 -22.85 2.52
C LYS A 110 -31.55 -22.46 1.13
N PRO A 111 -30.67 -23.27 0.54
CA PRO A 111 -30.12 -22.98 -0.76
C PRO A 111 -31.24 -22.90 -1.80
N LYS A 112 -31.16 -21.91 -2.70
CA LYS A 112 -32.05 -21.83 -3.86
C LYS A 112 -31.73 -22.97 -4.83
N ALA A 113 -32.75 -23.56 -5.47
CA ALA A 113 -32.53 -24.63 -6.45
C ALA A 113 -31.62 -24.21 -7.62
N SER A 114 -31.63 -22.91 -7.99
CA SER A 114 -30.73 -22.32 -8.98
C SER A 114 -29.25 -22.43 -8.65
N MET A 115 -28.87 -22.70 -7.38
CA MET A 115 -27.49 -22.94 -6.99
C MET A 115 -26.92 -24.23 -7.59
N GLN A 116 -27.77 -25.24 -7.88
CA GLN A 116 -27.35 -26.48 -8.54
C GLN A 116 -26.88 -26.26 -9.98
N GLU A 117 -27.35 -25.18 -10.61
CA GLU A 117 -27.01 -24.83 -12.00
C GLU A 117 -25.68 -24.05 -12.10
N TRP A 118 -25.00 -23.79 -10.98
CA TRP A 118 -23.72 -23.09 -11.04
C TRP A 118 -22.67 -23.95 -11.74
N PRO A 119 -21.91 -23.35 -12.68
CA PRO A 119 -20.87 -24.11 -13.37
C PRO A 119 -19.78 -24.56 -12.38
N ILE A 120 -19.34 -25.81 -12.53
CA ILE A 120 -18.22 -26.45 -11.81
C ILE A 120 -18.52 -26.85 -10.35
N ILE A 121 -19.15 -25.99 -9.54
CA ILE A 121 -19.31 -26.21 -8.08
C ILE A 121 -20.77 -26.27 -7.61
N GLY A 122 -21.75 -26.22 -8.50
CA GLY A 122 -23.17 -26.05 -8.14
C GLY A 122 -23.70 -27.15 -7.22
N ASN A 123 -23.47 -28.41 -7.54
CA ASN A 123 -23.93 -29.53 -6.73
C ASN A 123 -23.24 -29.61 -5.39
N GLU A 124 -21.94 -29.34 -5.32
CA GLU A 124 -21.17 -29.34 -4.08
C GLU A 124 -21.55 -28.16 -3.18
N ALA A 125 -21.71 -26.97 -3.76
CA ALA A 125 -22.15 -25.79 -3.05
C ALA A 125 -23.58 -25.95 -2.50
N TYR A 126 -24.50 -26.52 -3.30
CA TYR A 126 -25.86 -26.81 -2.87
C TYR A 126 -25.91 -27.83 -1.76
N SER A 127 -25.17 -28.94 -1.85
CA SER A 127 -25.12 -29.98 -0.83
C SER A 127 -24.51 -29.46 0.47
N PHE A 128 -23.43 -28.67 0.38
CA PHE A 128 -22.81 -28.03 1.54
C PHE A 128 -23.78 -27.04 2.22
N MET A 129 -24.47 -26.19 1.47
CA MET A 129 -25.36 -25.19 2.00
C MET A 129 -26.66 -25.82 2.53
N SER A 130 -27.14 -26.91 1.92
CA SER A 130 -28.26 -27.70 2.40
C SER A 130 -27.93 -28.37 3.74
N LEU A 131 -26.74 -28.92 3.88
CA LEU A 131 -26.26 -29.49 5.14
C LEU A 131 -26.07 -28.40 6.20
N ALA A 132 -25.52 -27.25 5.83
CA ALA A 132 -25.38 -26.10 6.71
C ALA A 132 -26.71 -25.59 7.23
N SER A 133 -27.74 -25.54 6.38
CA SER A 133 -29.08 -25.06 6.74
C SER A 133 -29.89 -26.07 7.55
N SER A 134 -29.59 -27.38 7.46
CA SER A 134 -30.32 -28.43 8.17
C SER A 134 -29.67 -28.81 9.50
N ASN A 135 -28.35 -28.86 9.59
CA ASN A 135 -27.63 -29.20 10.81
C ASN A 135 -26.20 -28.60 10.79
N LEU A 136 -26.11 -27.36 11.25
CA LEU A 136 -24.84 -26.60 11.29
C LEU A 136 -23.81 -27.28 12.21
N GLU A 137 -24.28 -27.87 13.32
CA GLU A 137 -23.39 -28.53 14.28
C GLU A 137 -22.68 -29.75 13.68
N SER A 138 -23.42 -30.61 12.97
CA SER A 138 -22.84 -31.75 12.28
C SER A 138 -21.87 -31.37 11.17
N LEU A 139 -22.15 -30.24 10.46
CA LEU A 139 -21.27 -29.71 9.43
C LEU A 139 -19.98 -29.17 10.03
N LEU A 140 -20.06 -28.37 11.10
CA LEU A 140 -18.90 -27.85 11.81
C LEU A 140 -18.03 -28.97 12.39
N PHE A 141 -18.65 -30.04 12.88
CA PHE A 141 -17.93 -31.20 13.38
C PHE A 141 -17.25 -31.98 12.26
N LYS A 142 -17.96 -32.23 11.15
CA LYS A 142 -17.47 -32.96 9.98
C LYS A 142 -16.29 -32.25 9.29
N TYR A 143 -16.36 -30.93 9.20
CA TYR A 143 -15.35 -30.07 8.52
C TYR A 143 -14.55 -29.23 9.51
N SER A 144 -14.40 -29.68 10.76
CA SER A 144 -13.75 -28.90 11.82
C SER A 144 -12.30 -28.52 11.49
N ALA A 145 -11.56 -29.37 10.78
CA ALA A 145 -10.20 -29.09 10.35
C ALA A 145 -10.14 -27.98 9.29
N GLU A 146 -11.01 -28.07 8.28
CA GLU A 146 -11.10 -27.10 7.19
C GLU A 146 -11.62 -25.74 7.71
N VAL A 147 -12.64 -25.77 8.57
CA VAL A 147 -13.18 -24.55 9.22
C VAL A 147 -12.11 -23.86 10.04
N LYS A 148 -11.30 -24.62 10.81
CA LYS A 148 -10.18 -24.05 11.57
C LYS A 148 -9.12 -23.42 10.66
N VAL A 149 -8.79 -24.06 9.54
CA VAL A 149 -7.84 -23.50 8.56
C VAL A 149 -8.39 -22.23 7.91
N VAL A 150 -9.66 -22.25 7.50
CA VAL A 150 -10.30 -21.05 6.91
C VAL A 150 -10.39 -19.92 7.94
N ALA A 151 -10.82 -20.21 9.16
CA ALA A 151 -10.91 -19.20 10.23
C ALA A 151 -9.54 -18.61 10.58
N SER A 152 -8.48 -19.45 10.67
CA SER A 152 -7.13 -18.96 10.95
C SER A 152 -6.56 -18.12 9.81
N LYS A 153 -6.81 -18.49 8.55
CA LYS A 153 -6.44 -17.69 7.38
C LYS A 153 -7.21 -16.37 7.35
N ALA A 154 -8.52 -16.39 7.60
CA ALA A 154 -9.33 -15.17 7.68
C ALA A 154 -8.83 -14.23 8.79
N ALA A 155 -8.56 -14.77 9.99
CA ALA A 155 -7.98 -13.99 11.09
C ALA A 155 -6.60 -13.41 10.74
N SER A 156 -5.75 -14.17 10.06
CA SER A 156 -4.45 -13.71 9.57
C SER A 156 -4.59 -12.58 8.55
N ILE A 157 -5.53 -12.69 7.60
CA ILE A 157 -5.82 -11.63 6.62
C ILE A 157 -6.29 -10.37 7.35
N VAL A 158 -7.27 -10.49 8.24
CA VAL A 158 -7.80 -9.35 9.02
C VAL A 158 -6.68 -8.69 9.84
N GLY A 159 -5.83 -9.49 10.50
CA GLY A 159 -4.68 -8.99 11.26
C GLY A 159 -3.66 -8.26 10.39
N SER A 160 -3.34 -8.80 9.21
CA SER A 160 -2.42 -8.17 8.26
C SER A 160 -2.98 -6.87 7.67
N LEU A 161 -4.28 -6.83 7.38
CA LEU A 161 -4.96 -5.61 6.92
C LEU A 161 -4.92 -4.53 8.01
N GLY A 162 -5.28 -4.88 9.26
CA GLY A 162 -5.20 -3.97 10.40
C GLY A 162 -3.80 -3.39 10.61
N GLY A 163 -2.78 -4.25 10.55
CA GLY A 163 -1.38 -3.84 10.62
C GLY A 163 -0.98 -2.89 9.50
N GLY A 164 -1.40 -3.17 8.26
CA GLY A 164 -1.17 -2.30 7.10
C GLY A 164 -1.82 -0.92 7.25
N PHE A 165 -3.05 -0.85 7.74
CA PHE A 165 -3.73 0.42 8.02
C PHE A 165 -3.00 1.24 9.08
N ILE A 166 -2.57 0.62 10.18
CA ILE A 166 -1.81 1.28 11.24
C ILE A 166 -0.50 1.84 10.68
N GLN A 167 0.25 1.06 9.92
CA GLN A 167 1.48 1.52 9.27
C GLN A 167 1.21 2.71 8.35
N PHE A 168 0.13 2.68 7.57
CA PHE A 168 -0.23 3.75 6.66
C PHE A 168 -0.63 5.03 7.42
N ILE A 169 -1.37 4.91 8.54
CA ILE A 169 -1.71 6.04 9.42
C ILE A 169 -0.46 6.68 10.00
N ILE A 170 0.45 5.87 10.57
CA ILE A 170 1.72 6.38 11.13
C ILE A 170 2.53 7.08 10.04
N SER A 171 2.64 6.49 8.86
CA SER A 171 3.35 7.11 7.73
C SER A 171 2.70 8.41 7.27
N THR A 172 1.37 8.51 7.32
CA THR A 172 0.63 9.75 6.99
C THR A 172 0.92 10.84 8.03
N ILE A 173 1.04 10.50 9.31
CA ILE A 173 1.44 11.45 10.37
C ILE A 173 2.87 11.93 10.13
N ILE A 174 3.80 11.02 9.82
CA ILE A 174 5.19 11.36 9.49
C ILE A 174 5.22 12.26 8.25
N ALA A 175 4.41 11.96 7.22
CA ALA A 175 4.29 12.81 6.04
C ALA A 175 3.85 14.24 6.38
N GLY A 176 2.91 14.40 7.31
CA GLY A 176 2.49 15.70 7.84
C GLY A 176 3.63 16.49 8.45
N VAL A 177 4.46 15.83 9.26
CA VAL A 177 5.67 16.43 9.85
C VAL A 177 6.67 16.86 8.76
N PHE A 178 6.88 16.01 7.74
CA PHE A 178 7.77 16.35 6.63
C PHE A 178 7.23 17.51 5.79
N MET A 179 5.94 17.54 5.49
CA MET A 179 5.31 18.65 4.76
C MET A 179 5.35 19.96 5.55
N ALA A 180 5.11 19.91 6.87
CA ALA A 180 5.19 21.10 7.73
C ALA A 180 6.62 21.68 7.81
N ASN A 181 7.65 20.85 7.57
CA ASN A 181 9.07 21.21 7.58
C ASN A 181 9.72 21.04 6.19
N ALA A 182 8.96 21.12 5.10
CA ALA A 182 9.40 20.78 3.75
C ALA A 182 10.71 21.47 3.35
N ALA A 183 10.84 22.78 3.60
CA ALA A 183 12.06 23.55 3.26
C ALA A 183 13.30 23.05 4.01
N LYS A 184 13.16 22.62 5.28
CA LYS A 184 14.29 22.06 6.06
C LYS A 184 14.67 20.68 5.56
N CYS A 185 13.67 19.82 5.28
CA CYS A 185 13.87 18.48 4.76
C CYS A 185 14.52 18.53 3.37
N GLU A 186 14.08 19.44 2.50
CA GLU A 186 14.67 19.63 1.18
C GLU A 186 16.13 20.04 1.26
N ARG A 187 16.45 21.05 2.10
CA ARG A 187 17.85 21.47 2.30
C ARG A 187 18.72 20.35 2.84
N ALA A 188 18.24 19.58 3.81
CA ALA A 188 18.96 18.44 4.34
C ALA A 188 19.22 17.38 3.25
N PHE A 189 18.23 17.11 2.40
CA PHE A 189 18.36 16.15 1.30
C PHE A 189 19.36 16.63 0.25
N ILE A 190 19.33 17.93 -0.13
CA ILE A 190 20.31 18.55 -1.05
C ILE A 190 21.73 18.45 -0.48
N LEU A 191 21.92 18.77 0.81
CA LEU A 191 23.24 18.68 1.46
C LEU A 191 23.81 17.27 1.42
N VAL A 192 22.98 16.26 1.71
CA VAL A 192 23.37 14.84 1.64
C VAL A 192 23.67 14.46 0.19
N SER A 193 22.82 14.84 -0.76
CA SER A 193 23.01 14.55 -2.18
C SER A 193 24.29 15.19 -2.70
N ASN A 194 24.55 16.47 -2.40
CA ASN A 194 25.80 17.15 -2.77
C ASN A 194 27.05 16.48 -2.17
N ARG A 195 26.92 15.94 -0.96
CA ARG A 195 28.04 15.21 -0.32
C ARG A 195 28.36 13.88 -1.01
N LEU A 196 27.33 13.23 -1.58
CA LEU A 196 27.48 11.92 -2.27
C LEU A 196 27.88 12.06 -3.75
N THR A 197 27.40 13.11 -4.43
CA THR A 197 27.51 13.24 -5.90
C THR A 197 28.17 14.55 -6.37
N GLY A 198 28.71 15.35 -5.44
CA GLY A 198 29.34 16.63 -5.79
C GLY A 198 28.31 17.66 -6.30
N ALA A 199 28.61 18.31 -7.43
CA ALA A 199 27.80 19.40 -7.96
C ALA A 199 26.39 18.99 -8.46
N HIS A 200 26.12 17.70 -8.62
CA HIS A 200 24.86 17.18 -9.20
C HIS A 200 23.73 16.92 -8.19
N GLY A 201 23.92 17.26 -6.91
CA GLY A 201 22.94 16.97 -5.86
C GLY A 201 21.60 17.68 -6.02
N GLU A 202 21.58 18.88 -6.59
CA GLU A 202 20.31 19.59 -6.88
C GLU A 202 19.52 18.93 -8.01
N GLU A 203 20.22 18.48 -9.06
CA GLU A 203 19.61 17.76 -10.17
C GLU A 203 19.02 16.43 -9.70
N LEU A 204 19.77 15.68 -8.89
CA LEU A 204 19.30 14.45 -8.28
C LEU A 204 18.08 14.65 -7.37
N THR A 205 18.06 15.74 -6.62
CA THR A 205 16.92 16.10 -5.78
C THR A 205 15.68 16.39 -6.63
N LYS A 206 15.83 17.13 -7.73
CA LYS A 206 14.75 17.40 -8.68
C LYS A 206 14.25 16.13 -9.36
N LEU A 207 15.18 15.28 -9.79
CA LEU A 207 14.89 14.00 -10.42
C LEU A 207 14.13 13.08 -9.46
N SER A 208 14.59 12.95 -8.21
CA SER A 208 13.94 12.17 -7.17
C SER A 208 12.50 12.63 -6.90
N LYS A 209 12.29 13.94 -6.78
CA LYS A 209 10.94 14.52 -6.61
C LYS A 209 10.03 14.19 -7.79
N THR A 210 10.53 14.33 -9.02
CA THR A 210 9.75 14.04 -10.23
C THR A 210 9.38 12.57 -10.29
N THR A 211 10.32 11.68 -10.01
CA THR A 211 10.10 10.23 -10.00
C THR A 211 9.05 9.83 -8.96
N ILE A 212 9.20 10.31 -7.72
CA ILE A 212 8.22 10.02 -6.66
C ILE A 212 6.82 10.49 -7.07
N ARG A 213 6.71 11.70 -7.62
CA ARG A 213 5.42 12.25 -8.08
C ARG A 213 4.82 11.43 -9.20
N SER A 214 5.61 11.04 -10.19
CA SER A 214 5.14 10.22 -11.31
C SER A 214 4.61 8.88 -10.84
N VAL A 215 5.32 8.21 -9.92
CA VAL A 215 4.89 6.93 -9.34
C VAL A 215 3.58 7.10 -8.56
N VAL A 216 3.48 8.13 -7.70
CA VAL A 216 2.26 8.38 -6.91
C VAL A 216 1.08 8.75 -7.81
N GLN A 217 1.28 9.59 -8.82
CA GLN A 217 0.24 9.94 -9.79
C GLN A 217 -0.23 8.71 -10.57
N GLY A 218 0.69 7.81 -10.92
CA GLY A 218 0.34 6.52 -11.52
C GLY A 218 -0.57 5.68 -10.62
N VAL A 219 -0.21 5.56 -9.35
CA VAL A 219 -1.01 4.82 -8.35
C VAL A 219 -2.40 5.44 -8.16
N ILE A 220 -2.47 6.76 -7.99
CA ILE A 220 -3.76 7.45 -7.86
C ILE A 220 -4.59 7.30 -9.14
N GLY A 221 -3.96 7.38 -10.31
CA GLY A 221 -4.61 7.16 -11.59
C GLY A 221 -5.24 5.76 -11.70
N VAL A 222 -4.49 4.71 -11.29
CA VAL A 222 -5.02 3.34 -11.22
C VAL A 222 -6.20 3.28 -10.25
N ALA A 223 -6.07 3.83 -9.04
CA ALA A 223 -7.11 3.81 -8.03
C ALA A 223 -8.41 4.47 -8.52
N VAL A 224 -8.31 5.60 -9.22
CA VAL A 224 -9.48 6.29 -9.81
C VAL A 224 -10.12 5.43 -10.90
N ILE A 225 -9.34 4.85 -11.82
CA ILE A 225 -9.87 4.00 -12.89
C ILE A 225 -10.57 2.77 -12.30
N GLN A 226 -9.94 2.07 -11.35
CA GLN A 226 -10.53 0.91 -10.67
C GLN A 226 -11.82 1.27 -9.95
N THR A 227 -11.84 2.41 -9.27
CA THR A 227 -13.02 2.91 -8.56
C THR A 227 -14.16 3.23 -9.53
N MET A 228 -13.86 3.84 -10.67
CA MET A 228 -14.86 4.10 -11.71
C MET A 228 -15.39 2.81 -12.32
N MET A 229 -14.52 1.85 -12.64
CA MET A 229 -14.93 0.54 -13.16
C MET A 229 -15.80 -0.21 -12.14
N ALA A 230 -15.41 -0.25 -10.86
CA ALA A 230 -16.18 -0.87 -9.81
C ALA A 230 -17.55 -0.18 -9.63
N GLY A 231 -17.56 1.15 -9.61
CA GLY A 231 -18.78 1.96 -9.50
C GLY A 231 -19.75 1.71 -10.66
N LEU A 232 -19.24 1.64 -11.87
CA LEU A 232 -20.06 1.32 -13.08
C LEU A 232 -20.67 -0.08 -12.95
N GLY A 233 -19.90 -1.09 -12.57
CA GLY A 233 -20.42 -2.44 -12.37
C GLY A 233 -21.51 -2.50 -11.30
N MET A 234 -21.32 -1.83 -10.18
CA MET A 234 -22.30 -1.75 -9.10
C MET A 234 -23.56 -0.98 -9.51
N ALA A 235 -23.42 0.09 -10.29
CA ALA A 235 -24.54 0.87 -10.77
C ALA A 235 -25.40 0.08 -11.80
N VAL A 236 -24.77 -0.68 -12.67
CA VAL A 236 -25.47 -1.55 -13.67
C VAL A 236 -26.32 -2.62 -12.97
N ILE A 237 -25.85 -3.15 -11.83
CA ILE A 237 -26.60 -4.16 -11.05
C ILE A 237 -27.68 -3.52 -10.16
N GLY A 238 -27.74 -2.19 -10.09
CA GLY A 238 -28.79 -1.49 -9.34
C GLY A 238 -28.55 -1.43 -7.84
N ILE A 239 -27.29 -1.39 -7.38
CA ILE A 239 -26.97 -1.14 -5.98
C ILE A 239 -27.55 0.23 -5.57
N PRO A 240 -28.30 0.32 -4.44
CA PRO A 240 -28.90 1.58 -4.00
C PRO A 240 -27.89 2.71 -3.83
N ALA A 241 -28.21 3.93 -4.27
CA ALA A 241 -27.31 5.07 -4.31
C ALA A 241 -26.58 5.37 -2.98
N PRO A 242 -27.19 5.28 -1.78
CA PRO A 242 -26.49 5.50 -0.53
C PRO A 242 -25.41 4.44 -0.27
N ALA A 243 -25.71 3.18 -0.54
CA ALA A 243 -24.74 2.07 -0.41
C ALA A 243 -23.65 2.17 -1.48
N LEU A 244 -24.01 2.52 -2.72
CA LEU A 244 -23.09 2.69 -3.84
C LEU A 244 -21.97 3.69 -3.50
N GLY A 245 -22.31 4.85 -2.93
CA GLY A 245 -21.34 5.86 -2.54
C GLY A 245 -20.32 5.34 -1.52
N LEU A 246 -20.80 4.60 -0.51
CA LEU A 246 -19.93 4.00 0.50
C LEU A 246 -18.97 2.96 -0.12
N TRP A 247 -19.49 2.08 -0.98
CA TRP A 247 -18.68 1.05 -1.63
C TRP A 247 -17.65 1.63 -2.60
N ILE A 248 -18.01 2.64 -3.39
CA ILE A 248 -17.08 3.37 -4.24
C ILE A 248 -15.96 3.99 -3.40
N PHE A 249 -16.31 4.62 -2.29
CA PHE A 249 -15.33 5.19 -1.36
C PHE A 249 -14.40 4.13 -0.78
N LEU A 250 -14.92 2.99 -0.34
CA LEU A 250 -14.11 1.87 0.17
C LEU A 250 -13.16 1.31 -0.90
N VAL A 251 -13.65 1.11 -2.13
CA VAL A 251 -12.80 0.66 -3.26
C VAL A 251 -11.69 1.66 -3.51
N LEU A 252 -11.97 2.97 -3.51
CA LEU A 252 -10.96 4.02 -3.68
C LEU A 252 -9.89 3.96 -2.60
N VAL A 253 -10.30 3.86 -1.33
CA VAL A 253 -9.36 3.79 -0.20
C VAL A 253 -8.48 2.55 -0.29
N PHE A 254 -9.07 1.37 -0.57
CA PHE A 254 -8.31 0.14 -0.73
C PHE A 254 -7.33 0.20 -1.89
N ALA A 255 -7.74 0.75 -3.03
CA ALA A 255 -6.87 0.94 -4.19
C ALA A 255 -5.71 1.91 -3.91
N ILE A 256 -5.94 3.01 -3.17
CA ILE A 256 -4.87 3.93 -2.76
C ILE A 256 -3.89 3.26 -1.79
N ILE A 257 -4.38 2.47 -0.84
CA ILE A 257 -3.55 1.72 0.13
C ILE A 257 -2.88 0.51 -0.54
N GLN A 258 -3.16 0.25 -1.83
CA GLN A 258 -2.63 -0.88 -2.60
C GLN A 258 -3.17 -2.25 -2.16
N LEU A 259 -4.32 -2.29 -1.50
CA LEU A 259 -5.03 -3.53 -1.20
C LEU A 259 -5.85 -3.97 -2.41
N PRO A 260 -5.96 -5.29 -2.67
CA PRO A 260 -6.76 -5.78 -3.78
C PRO A 260 -8.24 -5.36 -3.64
N PRO A 261 -8.83 -4.67 -4.63
CA PRO A 261 -10.23 -4.24 -4.56
C PRO A 261 -11.23 -5.40 -4.38
N ILE A 262 -10.85 -6.60 -4.79
CA ILE A 262 -11.68 -7.79 -4.65
C ILE A 262 -12.11 -8.03 -3.19
N LEU A 263 -11.29 -7.66 -2.21
CA LEU A 263 -11.63 -7.83 -0.79
C LEU A 263 -12.86 -7.01 -0.39
N VAL A 264 -13.00 -5.82 -0.97
CA VAL A 264 -14.16 -4.94 -0.76
C VAL A 264 -15.35 -5.40 -1.60
N LEU A 265 -15.09 -5.94 -2.79
CA LEU A 265 -16.13 -6.35 -3.73
C LEU A 265 -16.75 -7.72 -3.38
N LEU A 266 -16.03 -8.58 -2.63
CA LEU A 266 -16.55 -9.91 -2.24
C LEU A 266 -17.92 -9.88 -1.56
N PRO A 267 -18.17 -9.06 -0.51
CA PRO A 267 -19.48 -8.99 0.10
C PRO A 267 -20.59 -8.59 -0.88
N ILE A 268 -20.26 -7.70 -1.84
CA ILE A 268 -21.20 -7.27 -2.86
C ILE A 268 -21.50 -8.40 -3.86
N ILE A 269 -20.49 -9.18 -4.23
CA ILE A 269 -20.67 -10.37 -5.08
C ILE A 269 -21.65 -11.33 -4.42
N PHE A 270 -21.44 -11.64 -3.14
CA PHE A 270 -22.36 -12.50 -2.40
C PHE A 270 -23.78 -11.92 -2.31
N TYR A 271 -23.89 -10.61 -2.08
CA TYR A 271 -25.20 -9.93 -2.06
C TYR A 271 -25.92 -10.07 -3.42
N VAL A 272 -25.24 -9.84 -4.53
CA VAL A 272 -25.82 -9.95 -5.87
C VAL A 272 -26.31 -11.38 -6.15
N PHE A 273 -25.53 -12.39 -5.79
CA PHE A 273 -25.97 -13.79 -5.89
C PHE A 273 -27.19 -14.11 -5.03
N SER A 274 -27.42 -13.39 -3.93
CA SER A 274 -28.57 -13.62 -3.05
C SER A 274 -29.85 -12.96 -3.54
N VAL A 275 -29.75 -11.82 -4.25
CA VAL A 275 -30.90 -10.98 -4.61
C VAL A 275 -31.29 -11.14 -6.07
N ASP A 276 -30.33 -11.29 -6.98
CA ASP A 276 -30.53 -11.31 -8.43
C ASP A 276 -30.40 -12.73 -9.02
N THR A 277 -30.46 -12.83 -10.33
CA THR A 277 -30.27 -14.09 -11.07
C THR A 277 -28.82 -14.59 -10.98
N THR A 278 -28.64 -15.90 -11.05
CA THR A 278 -27.30 -16.50 -11.08
C THR A 278 -26.43 -15.94 -12.20
N THR A 279 -27.04 -15.66 -13.36
CA THR A 279 -26.34 -15.07 -14.53
C THR A 279 -25.79 -13.69 -14.21
N SER A 280 -26.59 -12.81 -13.59
CA SER A 280 -26.16 -11.47 -13.16
C SER A 280 -25.05 -11.57 -12.12
N GLY A 281 -25.17 -12.50 -11.16
CA GLY A 281 -24.15 -12.75 -10.14
C GLY A 281 -22.80 -13.18 -10.74
N VAL A 282 -22.83 -14.11 -11.71
CA VAL A 282 -21.61 -14.58 -12.40
C VAL A 282 -20.99 -13.46 -13.24
N LEU A 283 -21.78 -12.73 -14.01
CA LEU A 283 -21.28 -11.59 -14.80
C LEU A 283 -20.64 -10.52 -13.92
N PHE A 284 -21.26 -10.20 -12.78
CA PHE A 284 -20.71 -9.23 -11.84
C PHE A 284 -19.44 -9.75 -11.15
N ALA A 285 -19.38 -11.02 -10.77
CA ALA A 285 -18.18 -11.62 -10.21
C ALA A 285 -17.01 -11.58 -11.20
N VAL A 286 -17.24 -11.93 -12.48
CA VAL A 286 -16.23 -11.80 -13.54
C VAL A 286 -15.78 -10.34 -13.70
N TRP A 287 -16.72 -9.40 -13.69
CA TRP A 287 -16.41 -7.97 -13.74
C TRP A 287 -15.52 -7.54 -12.55
N CYS A 288 -15.85 -7.95 -11.34
CA CYS A 288 -15.07 -7.65 -10.13
C CYS A 288 -13.65 -8.24 -10.20
N VAL A 289 -13.50 -9.45 -10.74
CA VAL A 289 -12.18 -10.05 -10.98
C VAL A 289 -11.40 -9.24 -12.03
N LEU A 290 -12.04 -8.80 -13.11
CA LEU A 290 -11.41 -7.93 -14.11
C LEU A 290 -10.97 -6.60 -13.50
N VAL A 291 -11.81 -5.95 -12.69
CA VAL A 291 -11.47 -4.71 -11.98
C VAL A 291 -10.26 -4.93 -11.07
N SER A 292 -10.24 -6.02 -10.30
CA SER A 292 -9.13 -6.31 -9.40
C SER A 292 -7.84 -6.67 -10.16
N SER A 293 -7.95 -7.43 -11.25
CA SER A 293 -6.80 -7.83 -12.08
C SER A 293 -6.27 -6.70 -12.95
N SER A 294 -7.06 -5.65 -13.21
CA SER A 294 -6.63 -4.48 -13.98
C SER A 294 -5.40 -3.79 -13.37
N ASP A 295 -5.16 -3.98 -12.08
CA ASP A 295 -3.99 -3.51 -11.34
C ASP A 295 -2.68 -3.97 -12.00
N ALA A 296 -2.61 -5.23 -12.41
CA ALA A 296 -1.43 -5.81 -13.02
C ALA A 296 -1.08 -5.17 -14.39
N VAL A 297 -2.06 -4.59 -15.08
CA VAL A 297 -1.89 -3.95 -16.39
C VAL A 297 -1.78 -2.43 -16.26
N LEU A 298 -2.66 -1.82 -15.47
CA LEU A 298 -2.73 -0.37 -15.34
C LEU A 298 -1.54 0.23 -14.59
N LYS A 299 -1.03 -0.46 -13.55
CA LYS A 299 0.13 0.03 -12.79
C LYS A 299 1.35 0.24 -13.71
N PRO A 300 1.83 -0.77 -14.45
CA PRO A 300 2.97 -0.57 -15.33
C PRO A 300 2.75 0.54 -16.36
N ILE A 301 1.55 0.62 -16.95
CA ILE A 301 1.25 1.62 -17.99
C ILE A 301 1.25 3.05 -17.42
N LEU A 302 0.66 3.25 -16.24
CA LEU A 302 0.54 4.59 -15.66
C LEU A 302 1.81 5.02 -14.92
N LEU A 303 2.54 4.09 -14.30
CA LEU A 303 3.81 4.39 -13.63
C LEU A 303 4.93 4.74 -14.62
N SER A 304 4.90 4.18 -15.84
CA SER A 304 5.89 4.49 -16.88
C SER A 304 5.65 5.84 -17.57
N ARG A 305 4.47 6.44 -17.43
CA ARG A 305 4.17 7.74 -18.04
C ARG A 305 4.94 8.86 -17.35
N GLY A 306 5.84 9.49 -18.10
CA GLY A 306 6.61 10.66 -17.64
C GLY A 306 7.93 10.35 -16.95
N SER A 307 8.39 9.10 -16.94
CA SER A 307 9.74 8.73 -16.52
C SER A 307 10.47 7.98 -17.63
N HIS A 308 11.76 8.30 -17.82
CA HIS A 308 12.66 7.55 -18.72
C HIS A 308 13.12 6.22 -18.12
N ILE A 309 12.41 5.70 -17.12
CA ILE A 309 12.75 4.48 -16.39
C ILE A 309 12.14 3.29 -17.11
N PRO A 310 12.94 2.26 -17.44
CA PRO A 310 12.41 1.02 -18.00
C PRO A 310 11.36 0.39 -17.10
N MET A 311 10.23 -0.03 -17.67
CA MET A 311 9.11 -0.63 -16.95
C MET A 311 9.53 -1.83 -16.08
N ILE A 312 10.53 -2.60 -16.54
CA ILE A 312 11.06 -3.76 -15.81
C ILE A 312 11.67 -3.37 -14.47
N VAL A 313 12.31 -2.20 -14.37
CA VAL A 313 12.89 -1.69 -13.11
C VAL A 313 11.79 -1.41 -12.10
N ILE A 314 10.72 -0.75 -12.53
CA ILE A 314 9.56 -0.44 -11.68
C ILE A 314 8.89 -1.73 -11.21
N LEU A 315 8.71 -2.70 -12.13
CA LEU A 315 8.07 -3.98 -11.83
C LEU A 315 8.92 -4.81 -10.84
N LEU A 316 10.23 -4.92 -11.07
CA LEU A 316 11.14 -5.63 -10.16
C LEU A 316 11.19 -4.95 -8.79
N GLY A 317 11.19 -3.61 -8.75
CA GLY A 317 11.11 -2.86 -7.50
C GLY A 317 9.83 -3.14 -6.74
N ALA A 318 8.70 -3.14 -7.43
CA ALA A 318 7.39 -3.43 -6.83
C ALA A 318 7.32 -4.86 -6.29
N LEU A 319 7.70 -5.86 -7.09
CA LEU A 319 7.66 -7.28 -6.69
C LEU A 319 8.67 -7.58 -5.57
N GLY A 320 9.90 -7.10 -5.70
CA GLY A 320 10.94 -7.28 -4.68
C GLY A 320 10.59 -6.57 -3.37
N GLY A 321 10.07 -5.35 -3.45
CA GLY A 321 9.60 -4.59 -2.30
C GLY A 321 8.43 -5.29 -1.59
N MET A 322 7.48 -5.82 -2.36
CA MET A 322 6.36 -6.60 -1.82
C MET A 322 6.83 -7.87 -1.09
N ALA A 323 7.80 -8.59 -1.64
CA ALA A 323 8.37 -9.77 -1.01
C ALA A 323 9.10 -9.44 0.31
N MET A 324 9.77 -8.28 0.41
CA MET A 324 10.52 -7.85 1.59
C MET A 324 9.65 -7.26 2.70
N SER A 325 8.66 -6.47 2.35
CA SER A 325 7.95 -5.60 3.31
C SER A 325 6.43 -5.54 3.05
N GLY A 326 5.89 -6.51 2.34
CA GLY A 326 4.46 -6.58 2.04
C GLY A 326 3.96 -5.43 1.15
N ILE A 327 2.72 -5.03 1.36
CA ILE A 327 2.01 -4.07 0.50
C ILE A 327 2.70 -2.70 0.47
N VAL A 328 3.18 -2.22 1.61
CA VAL A 328 3.93 -0.95 1.70
C VAL A 328 5.25 -1.06 0.93
N GLY A 329 5.91 -2.23 1.03
CA GLY A 329 7.14 -2.51 0.30
C GLY A 329 6.98 -2.47 -1.22
N LEU A 330 5.84 -2.88 -1.76
CA LEU A 330 5.56 -2.83 -3.19
C LEU A 330 5.78 -1.41 -3.76
N PHE A 331 5.23 -0.41 -3.08
CA PHE A 331 5.35 0.98 -3.53
C PHE A 331 6.75 1.55 -3.26
N VAL A 332 7.26 1.35 -2.04
CA VAL A 332 8.60 1.82 -1.66
C VAL A 332 9.66 1.18 -2.53
N GLY A 333 9.55 -0.11 -2.83
CA GLY A 333 10.47 -0.83 -3.70
C GLY A 333 10.47 -0.30 -5.13
N ALA A 334 9.31 0.00 -5.70
CA ALA A 334 9.20 0.62 -7.01
C ALA A 334 9.92 1.99 -7.04
N VAL A 335 9.69 2.85 -6.04
CA VAL A 335 10.34 4.16 -5.95
C VAL A 335 11.84 4.03 -5.74
N VAL A 336 12.27 3.21 -4.77
CA VAL A 336 13.70 3.05 -4.44
C VAL A 336 14.48 2.50 -5.64
N LEU A 337 13.97 1.45 -6.29
CA LEU A 337 14.67 0.86 -7.44
C LEU A 337 14.68 1.82 -8.64
N SER A 338 13.63 2.60 -8.84
CA SER A 338 13.57 3.65 -9.86
C SER A 338 14.60 4.75 -9.62
N LEU A 339 14.72 5.21 -8.37
CA LEU A 339 15.73 6.20 -7.99
C LEU A 339 17.16 5.64 -8.14
N THR A 340 17.37 4.40 -7.71
CA THR A 340 18.68 3.74 -7.86
C THR A 340 19.08 3.61 -9.32
N TYR A 341 18.15 3.22 -10.20
CA TYR A 341 18.38 3.15 -11.64
C TYR A 341 18.77 4.51 -12.23
N GLN A 342 18.05 5.57 -11.86
CA GLN A 342 18.36 6.92 -12.34
C GLN A 342 19.73 7.40 -11.85
N LEU A 343 20.04 7.19 -10.56
CA LEU A 343 21.36 7.51 -9.99
C LEU A 343 22.47 6.81 -10.75
N PHE A 344 22.30 5.52 -11.03
CA PHE A 344 23.27 4.71 -11.76
C PHE A 344 23.46 5.20 -13.20
N THR A 345 22.36 5.58 -13.87
CA THR A 345 22.42 6.10 -15.25
C THR A 345 23.12 7.45 -15.31
N VAL A 346 22.86 8.36 -14.36
CA VAL A 346 23.57 9.65 -14.28
C VAL A 346 25.05 9.44 -14.00
N TRP A 347 25.39 8.53 -13.09
CA TRP A 347 26.79 8.22 -12.78
C TRP A 347 27.56 7.66 -13.99
N LEU A 348 26.97 6.73 -14.75
CA LEU A 348 27.57 6.20 -15.97
C LEU A 348 27.78 7.26 -17.07
N ASN A 349 26.82 8.17 -17.24
CA ASN A 349 26.91 9.21 -18.26
C ASN A 349 27.99 10.26 -17.91
N ASN A 350 28.15 10.60 -16.63
CA ASN A 350 29.20 11.52 -16.19
C ASN A 350 30.61 10.96 -16.42
N GLU A 351 30.82 9.66 -16.17
CA GLU A 351 32.13 9.04 -16.49
C GLU A 351 32.44 9.01 -18.01
N ALA A 352 31.39 8.91 -18.84
CA ALA A 352 31.54 8.96 -20.28
C ALA A 352 31.91 10.37 -20.79
N GLU A 353 31.37 11.43 -20.19
CA GLU A 353 31.72 12.83 -20.52
C GLU A 353 33.15 13.18 -20.07
N GLU A 354 33.54 12.84 -18.86
CA GLU A 354 34.90 13.05 -18.36
C GLU A 354 35.96 12.29 -19.21
N SER A 355 35.61 11.10 -19.68
CA SER A 355 36.50 10.29 -20.54
C SER A 355 36.63 10.89 -21.94
N SER A 356 35.57 11.50 -22.49
CA SER A 356 35.60 12.16 -23.81
C SER A 356 36.38 13.48 -23.79
N ASP A 357 36.32 14.24 -22.71
CA ASP A 357 37.07 15.49 -22.53
C ASP A 357 38.58 15.22 -22.32
N SER A 358 38.94 14.09 -21.70
CA SER A 358 40.31 13.69 -21.51
C SER A 358 40.99 13.18 -22.80
N ILE A 359 40.24 12.79 -23.84
CA ILE A 359 40.75 12.35 -25.14
C ILE A 359 40.92 13.54 -26.11
N ASN A 360 40.18 14.62 -25.90
CA ASN A 360 40.23 15.81 -26.78
C ASN A 360 41.19 16.91 -26.29
N ASN A 361 41.87 16.75 -25.16
CA ASN A 361 42.97 17.58 -24.66
C ASN A 361 44.28 16.82 -24.73
#